data_509cf229756109c9332578b98f99f9cd
#
_entry.id   509cf229756109c9332578b98f99f9cd
#
_cell.length_a   1.000
_cell.length_b   1.000
_cell.length_c   1.000
_cell.angle_alpha   90.00
_cell.angle_beta   90.00
_cell.angle_gamma   90.00
#
_symmetry.space_group_name_H-M   'P 1'
#
loop_
_entity.id
_entity.type
_entity.pdbx_description
1 polymer ?
#
loop_
_entity_poly.entity_id
_entity_poly.type
_entity_poly.pdbx_seq_one_letter_code
_entity_poly.pdbx_strand_id
1 'polypeptide(L)'
;ARRLLICALTYGHSNTLVDFPAPTGARSLAEERNQNRRPYWIEVDPANIYGWRLDREVNYGKLIQVRIAEQAVVPEGDFGEKVFDQIRVIEPGQYKIFRKKETTKDMYTQDESFAGNFDSPANEKDYELVESGEFSLGEIPLVTVYAGKTDTMTSKPPLLDIAYLNLAHFQRQADLIHSLHVA
;
A
#
# COMPACT_ATOMS: atom_id res chain seq x y z
N ALA A 1 16.02 2.81 -4.55
CA ALA A 1 16.40 4.14 -4.03
C ALA A 1 15.69 5.30 -4.73
N ARG A 2 15.71 5.38 -6.08
CA ARG A 2 15.09 6.50 -6.83
C ARG A 2 13.59 6.61 -6.59
N ARG A 3 12.87 5.49 -6.63
CA ARG A 3 11.41 5.44 -6.45
C ARG A 3 11.01 5.84 -5.02
N LEU A 4 11.73 5.35 -4.00
CA LEU A 4 11.53 5.76 -2.60
C LEU A 4 11.65 7.27 -2.41
N LEU A 5 12.65 7.90 -3.07
CA LEU A 5 12.83 9.34 -3.01
C LEU A 5 11.66 10.08 -3.68
N ILE A 6 11.21 9.63 -4.85
CA ILE A 6 10.06 10.21 -5.55
C ILE A 6 8.82 10.13 -4.67
N CYS A 7 8.50 8.97 -4.09
CA CYS A 7 7.38 8.80 -3.17
C CYS A 7 7.50 9.70 -1.93
N ALA A 8 8.69 9.78 -1.32
CA ALA A 8 8.91 10.63 -0.17
C ALA A 8 8.71 12.12 -0.48
N LEU A 9 9.10 12.60 -1.65
CA LEU A 9 8.87 13.99 -2.07
C LEU A 9 7.41 14.26 -2.45
N THR A 10 6.73 13.29 -3.06
CA THR A 10 5.35 13.44 -3.55
C THR A 10 4.33 13.30 -2.43
N TYR A 11 4.49 12.29 -1.57
CA TYR A 11 3.55 11.99 -0.47
C TYR A 11 4.04 12.48 0.90
N GLY A 12 5.31 12.91 0.99
CA GLY A 12 5.95 13.31 2.24
C GLY A 12 6.61 12.15 2.99
N HIS A 13 6.32 10.91 2.63
CA HIS A 13 6.98 9.71 3.13
C HIS A 13 6.94 8.59 2.10
N SER A 14 7.78 7.58 2.30
CA SER A 14 7.75 6.32 1.56
C SER A 14 7.93 5.15 2.52
N ASN A 15 7.38 4.00 2.18
CA ASN A 15 7.40 2.83 3.04
C ASN A 15 8.12 1.68 2.35
N THR A 16 8.90 0.95 3.13
CA THR A 16 9.60 -0.25 2.68
C THR A 16 9.27 -1.39 3.63
N LEU A 17 8.61 -2.41 3.12
CA LEU A 17 8.37 -3.65 3.85
C LEU A 17 9.55 -4.59 3.62
N VAL A 18 10.09 -5.14 4.71
CA VAL A 18 11.09 -6.21 4.64
C VAL A 18 10.34 -7.54 4.75
N ASP A 19 10.36 -8.30 3.67
CA ASP A 19 9.67 -9.59 3.58
C ASP A 19 10.68 -10.73 3.39
N PHE A 20 10.25 -11.94 3.69
CA PHE A 20 11.08 -13.14 3.59
C PHE A 20 10.32 -14.24 2.83
N PRO A 21 10.96 -14.97 1.90
CA PRO A 21 10.30 -16.01 1.15
C PRO A 21 9.69 -17.08 2.06
N ALA A 22 8.50 -17.58 1.68
CA ALA A 22 7.81 -18.63 2.43
C ALA A 22 8.70 -19.84 2.72
N PRO A 23 8.56 -20.49 3.89
CA PRO A 23 9.41 -21.63 4.26
C PRO A 23 9.20 -22.81 3.30
N THR A 24 10.27 -23.27 2.67
CA THR A 24 10.29 -24.42 1.74
C THR A 24 10.83 -25.70 2.37
N GLY A 25 10.66 -25.87 3.68
CA GLY A 25 11.11 -27.06 4.38
C GLY A 25 12.61 -27.17 4.61
N ALA A 26 13.38 -26.10 4.37
CA ALA A 26 14.81 -26.07 4.71
C ALA A 26 14.99 -26.28 6.21
N ARG A 27 15.79 -27.29 6.57
CA ARG A 27 16.05 -27.68 7.97
C ARG A 27 17.34 -27.10 8.53
N SER A 28 18.17 -26.47 7.69
CA SER A 28 19.45 -25.90 8.08
C SER A 28 19.73 -24.58 7.38
N LEU A 29 20.56 -23.76 8.03
CA LEU A 29 21.05 -22.50 7.47
C LEU A 29 21.84 -22.68 6.17
N ALA A 30 22.49 -23.83 6.00
CA ALA A 30 23.21 -24.20 4.78
C ALA A 30 22.24 -24.45 3.62
N GLU A 31 21.12 -25.12 3.88
CA GLU A 31 20.07 -25.35 2.88
C GLU A 31 19.38 -24.05 2.47
N GLU A 32 19.11 -23.16 3.41
CA GLU A 32 18.55 -21.82 3.13
C GLU A 32 19.49 -21.01 2.22
N ARG A 33 20.80 -21.06 2.49
CA ARG A 33 21.81 -20.39 1.65
C ARG A 33 21.90 -21.00 0.25
N ASN A 34 21.83 -22.32 0.13
CA ASN A 34 21.82 -23.02 -1.15
C ASN A 34 20.56 -22.68 -1.97
N GLN A 35 19.41 -22.50 -1.33
CA GLN A 35 18.18 -22.06 -1.95
C GLN A 35 18.16 -20.55 -2.25
N ASN A 36 19.25 -19.83 -1.93
CA ASN A 36 19.38 -18.38 -2.09
C ASN A 36 18.26 -17.57 -1.42
N ARG A 37 17.70 -18.10 -0.31
CA ARG A 37 16.65 -17.44 0.46
C ARG A 37 17.24 -16.27 1.24
N ARG A 38 16.81 -15.07 0.87
CA ARG A 38 17.25 -13.83 1.52
C ARG A 38 16.06 -12.94 1.74
N PRO A 39 16.05 -12.13 2.81
CA PRO A 39 15.08 -11.07 2.95
C PRO A 39 15.18 -10.12 1.76
N TYR A 40 14.03 -9.65 1.30
CA TYR A 40 13.94 -8.69 0.20
C TYR A 40 13.07 -7.50 0.60
N TRP A 41 13.23 -6.41 -0.11
CA TRP A 41 12.51 -5.18 0.16
C TRP A 41 11.40 -5.00 -0.85
N ILE A 42 10.22 -4.75 -0.33
CA ILE A 42 9.04 -4.37 -1.11
C ILE A 42 8.76 -2.91 -0.82
N GLU A 43 8.72 -2.10 -1.87
CA GLU A 43 8.25 -0.74 -1.76
C GLU A 43 6.73 -0.74 -1.65
N VAL A 44 6.22 -0.11 -0.59
CA VAL A 44 4.79 0.07 -0.35
C VAL A 44 4.45 1.54 -0.57
N ASP A 45 3.68 1.80 -1.62
CA ASP A 45 3.20 3.16 -1.89
C ASP A 45 2.37 3.66 -0.70
N PRO A 46 2.59 4.90 -0.22
CA PRO A 46 1.76 5.48 0.84
C PRO A 46 0.26 5.44 0.55
N ALA A 47 -0.15 5.55 -0.71
CA ALA A 47 -1.54 5.43 -1.14
C ALA A 47 -2.13 4.02 -0.90
N ASN A 48 -1.29 2.99 -0.82
CA ASN A 48 -1.70 1.62 -0.56
C ASN A 48 -1.78 1.28 0.94
N ILE A 49 -1.40 2.20 1.83
CA ILE A 49 -1.59 2.03 3.27
C ILE A 49 -3.06 2.31 3.60
N TYR A 50 -3.85 1.26 3.73
CA TYR A 50 -5.27 1.34 4.03
C TYR A 50 -5.57 1.83 5.46
N GLY A 51 -4.62 1.66 6.37
CA GLY A 51 -4.68 2.18 7.73
C GLY A 51 -3.67 1.54 8.66
N TRP A 52 -3.55 2.13 9.83
CA TRP A 52 -2.62 1.68 10.86
C TRP A 52 -3.20 1.87 12.27
N ARG A 53 -2.63 1.18 13.23
CA ARG A 53 -2.90 1.36 14.66
C ARG A 53 -1.58 1.54 15.41
N LEU A 54 -1.59 2.47 16.35
CA LEU A 54 -0.46 2.76 17.22
C LEU A 54 -0.79 2.33 18.65
N ASP A 55 0.24 1.86 19.35
CA ASP A 55 0.17 1.66 20.80
C ASP A 55 0.07 3.04 21.48
N ARG A 56 -0.93 3.23 22.30
CA ARG A 56 -1.15 4.46 23.07
C ARG A 56 -0.92 4.30 24.56
N GLU A 57 -0.74 3.07 25.05
CA GLU A 57 -0.71 2.76 26.46
C GLU A 57 0.70 2.49 26.97
N VAL A 58 1.45 1.62 26.32
CA VAL A 58 2.75 1.14 26.82
C VAL A 58 3.92 1.77 26.05
N ASN A 59 3.84 1.76 24.71
CA ASN A 59 4.90 2.26 23.83
C ASN A 59 4.33 3.30 22.87
N TYR A 60 4.08 4.49 23.36
CA TYR A 60 3.46 5.57 22.59
C TYR A 60 4.13 5.78 21.23
N GLY A 61 3.34 5.64 20.17
CA GLY A 61 3.80 5.81 18.80
C GLY A 61 4.39 4.55 18.15
N LYS A 62 4.48 3.41 18.85
CA LYS A 62 4.86 2.14 18.26
C LYS A 62 3.72 1.59 17.41
N LEU A 63 4.06 1.13 16.21
CA LEU A 63 3.11 0.55 15.27
C LEU A 63 2.73 -0.86 15.74
N ILE A 64 1.44 -1.10 15.99
CA ILE A 64 0.89 -2.40 16.41
C ILE A 64 0.08 -3.11 15.34
N GLN A 65 -0.37 -2.40 14.32
CA GLN A 65 -1.03 -2.99 13.15
C GLN A 65 -0.85 -2.08 11.94
N VAL A 66 -0.63 -2.70 10.79
CA VAL A 66 -0.66 -2.03 9.48
C VAL A 66 -1.54 -2.84 8.54
N ARG A 67 -2.32 -2.15 7.72
CA ARG A 67 -3.16 -2.73 6.67
C ARG A 67 -2.72 -2.16 5.33
N ILE A 68 -2.32 -3.04 4.43
CA ILE A 68 -1.79 -2.70 3.12
C ILE A 68 -2.73 -3.26 2.06
N ALA A 69 -3.21 -2.41 1.16
CA ALA A 69 -3.95 -2.83 -0.01
C ALA A 69 -2.97 -3.31 -1.09
N GLU A 70 -3.22 -4.48 -1.64
CA GLU A 70 -2.38 -5.13 -2.65
C GLU A 70 -3.25 -5.75 -3.73
N GLN A 71 -2.66 -5.99 -4.88
CA GLN A 71 -3.27 -6.80 -5.94
C GLN A 71 -2.48 -8.09 -6.12
N ALA A 72 -3.20 -9.21 -6.10
CA ALA A 72 -2.62 -10.51 -6.39
C ALA A 72 -3.01 -10.94 -7.80
N VAL A 73 -2.02 -11.32 -8.59
CA VAL A 73 -2.21 -11.91 -9.91
C VAL A 73 -2.15 -13.43 -9.75
N VAL A 74 -3.23 -14.10 -10.08
CA VAL A 74 -3.34 -15.56 -10.00
C VAL A 74 -3.52 -16.10 -11.42
N PRO A 75 -2.72 -17.08 -11.86
CA PRO A 75 -2.90 -17.70 -13.16
C PRO A 75 -4.27 -18.39 -13.26
N GLU A 76 -4.98 -18.19 -14.37
CA GLU A 76 -6.26 -18.81 -14.70
C GLU A 76 -6.12 -19.61 -16.00
N GLY A 77 -5.98 -20.94 -15.86
CA GLY A 77 -5.67 -21.81 -16.98
C GLY A 77 -4.27 -21.60 -17.56
N ASP A 78 -4.05 -21.99 -18.81
CA ASP A 78 -2.72 -21.97 -19.44
C ASP A 78 -2.33 -20.58 -20.00
N PHE A 79 -3.30 -19.69 -20.24
CA PHE A 79 -3.08 -18.42 -20.92
C PHE A 79 -3.70 -17.20 -20.22
N GLY A 80 -4.48 -17.41 -19.15
CA GLY A 80 -5.19 -16.34 -18.45
C GLY A 80 -4.52 -15.96 -17.13
N GLU A 81 -4.75 -14.71 -16.73
CA GLU A 81 -4.40 -14.19 -15.40
C GLU A 81 -5.61 -13.47 -14.81
N LYS A 82 -5.87 -13.70 -13.54
CA LYS A 82 -6.91 -13.02 -12.80
C LYS A 82 -6.32 -12.17 -11.70
N VAL A 83 -6.76 -10.92 -11.63
CA VAL A 83 -6.30 -9.97 -10.62
C VAL A 83 -7.33 -9.90 -9.50
N PHE A 84 -6.88 -10.08 -8.27
CA PHE A 84 -7.70 -10.00 -7.07
C PHE A 84 -7.21 -8.86 -6.18
N ASP A 85 -8.14 -8.06 -5.68
CA ASP A 85 -7.84 -7.10 -4.63
C ASP A 85 -7.73 -7.83 -3.29
N GLN A 86 -6.65 -7.56 -2.57
CA GLN A 86 -6.40 -8.15 -1.26
C GLN A 86 -5.89 -7.12 -0.26
N ILE A 87 -6.10 -7.39 1.01
CA ILE A 87 -5.60 -6.60 2.12
C ILE A 87 -4.68 -7.47 2.96
N ARG A 88 -3.42 -7.04 3.07
CA ARG A 88 -2.45 -7.64 3.98
C ARG A 88 -2.51 -6.90 5.31
N VAL A 89 -2.82 -7.60 6.37
CA VAL A 89 -2.79 -7.11 7.75
C VAL A 89 -1.55 -7.65 8.44
N ILE A 90 -0.69 -6.76 8.91
CA ILE A 90 0.55 -7.13 9.60
C ILE A 90 0.47 -6.63 11.03
N GLU A 91 0.74 -7.53 11.95
CA GLU A 91 0.85 -7.29 13.39
C GLU A 91 2.20 -7.81 13.88
N PRO A 92 2.69 -7.40 15.07
CA PRO A 92 3.92 -7.96 15.62
C PRO A 92 3.83 -9.48 15.72
N GLY A 93 4.72 -10.19 15.01
CA GLY A 93 4.81 -11.65 15.02
C GLY A 93 3.86 -12.39 14.09
N GLN A 94 2.90 -11.73 13.43
CA GLN A 94 1.96 -12.40 12.53
C GLN A 94 1.50 -11.54 11.36
N TYR A 95 1.06 -12.20 10.28
CA TYR A 95 0.37 -11.54 9.18
C TYR A 95 -0.84 -12.36 8.72
N LYS A 96 -1.79 -11.66 8.11
CA LYS A 96 -2.99 -12.24 7.51
C LYS A 96 -3.27 -11.56 6.17
N ILE A 97 -3.63 -12.34 5.16
CA ILE A 97 -4.02 -11.85 3.85
C ILE A 97 -5.47 -12.16 3.62
N PHE A 98 -6.24 -11.11 3.41
CA PHE A 98 -7.67 -11.16 3.12
C PHE A 98 -7.89 -10.80 1.66
N ARG A 99 -8.58 -11.65 0.91
CA ARG A 99 -8.93 -11.44 -0.48
C ARG A 99 -10.40 -11.05 -0.58
N LYS A 100 -10.69 -10.08 -1.45
CA LYS A 100 -12.07 -9.69 -1.74
C LYS A 100 -12.78 -10.84 -2.44
N LYS A 101 -13.94 -11.24 -1.92
CA LYS A 101 -14.80 -12.25 -2.54
C LYS A 101 -15.32 -11.73 -3.87
N GLU A 102 -15.41 -12.61 -4.86
CA GLU A 102 -16.11 -12.28 -6.08
C GLU A 102 -17.61 -12.16 -5.78
N THR A 103 -18.10 -10.95 -5.88
CA THR A 103 -19.55 -10.76 -5.94
C THR A 103 -19.95 -11.10 -7.38
N THR A 104 -20.80 -12.11 -7.56
CA THR A 104 -21.47 -12.35 -8.83
C THR A 104 -22.36 -11.13 -9.09
N LYS A 105 -21.81 -10.12 -9.76
CA LYS A 105 -22.60 -8.97 -10.21
C LYS A 105 -23.50 -9.48 -11.32
N ASP A 106 -24.80 -9.36 -11.10
CA ASP A 106 -25.79 -9.49 -12.15
C ASP A 106 -25.42 -8.60 -13.32
N MET A 107 -25.48 -9.15 -14.53
CA MET A 107 -24.94 -8.67 -15.80
C MET A 107 -25.53 -7.34 -16.29
N TYR A 108 -26.19 -6.55 -15.44
CA TYR A 108 -26.96 -5.35 -15.86
C TYR A 108 -26.56 -4.03 -15.14
N THR A 109 -25.54 -4.02 -14.30
CA THR A 109 -25.03 -2.74 -13.73
C THR A 109 -23.61 -2.49 -14.23
N GLN A 110 -23.52 -1.89 -15.41
CA GLN A 110 -22.34 -1.13 -15.84
C GLN A 110 -22.29 0.16 -15.01
N ASP A 111 -21.65 0.11 -13.86
CA ASP A 111 -21.13 1.31 -13.21
C ASP A 111 -19.61 1.28 -13.38
N GLU A 112 -19.17 1.95 -14.45
CA GLU A 112 -17.79 2.33 -14.67
C GLU A 112 -17.37 3.38 -13.65
N SER A 113 -17.12 2.99 -12.42
CA SER A 113 -16.29 3.80 -11.53
C SER A 113 -14.92 3.14 -11.41
N PHE A 114 -14.03 3.52 -12.31
CA PHE A 114 -12.61 3.20 -12.30
C PHE A 114 -11.85 3.93 -11.16
N ALA A 115 -12.55 4.53 -10.24
CA ALA A 115 -12.03 4.96 -8.96
C ALA A 115 -12.31 3.83 -7.97
N GLY A 116 -11.29 3.08 -7.60
CA GLY A 116 -11.40 2.15 -6.48
C GLY A 116 -12.02 2.90 -5.31
N ASN A 117 -13.28 2.65 -5.02
CA ASN A 117 -13.98 3.22 -3.88
C ASN A 117 -13.40 2.59 -2.60
N PHE A 118 -12.23 3.09 -2.18
CA PHE A 118 -11.69 2.84 -0.86
C PHE A 118 -12.46 3.58 0.25
N ASP A 119 -13.44 4.40 -0.11
CA ASP A 119 -14.24 5.20 0.82
C ASP A 119 -15.34 4.44 1.56
N SER A 120 -15.68 3.23 1.15
CA SER A 120 -16.59 2.40 1.94
C SER A 120 -15.81 1.60 2.97
N PRO A 121 -16.19 1.63 4.26
CA PRO A 121 -15.55 0.78 5.25
C PRO A 121 -15.65 -0.66 4.77
N ALA A 122 -14.48 -1.29 4.52
CA ALA A 122 -14.41 -2.67 4.06
C ALA A 122 -15.23 -3.54 5.00
N ASN A 123 -16.33 -4.09 4.50
CA ASN A 123 -17.18 -4.96 5.29
C ASN A 123 -16.41 -6.28 5.41
N GLU A 124 -16.08 -6.71 6.62
CA GLU A 124 -15.33 -7.93 6.87
C GLU A 124 -15.97 -9.17 6.20
N LYS A 125 -17.28 -9.09 5.93
CA LYS A 125 -18.05 -10.13 5.23
C LYS A 125 -17.70 -10.28 3.75
N ASP A 126 -17.15 -9.22 3.13
CA ASP A 126 -16.80 -9.21 1.71
C ASP A 126 -15.40 -9.76 1.44
N TYR A 127 -14.69 -10.11 2.50
CA TYR A 127 -13.33 -10.63 2.44
C TYR A 127 -13.26 -12.04 3.01
N GLU A 128 -12.36 -12.84 2.46
CA GLU A 128 -12.03 -14.18 2.96
C GLU A 128 -10.54 -14.25 3.32
N LEU A 129 -10.22 -14.96 4.39
CA LEU A 129 -8.84 -15.20 4.78
C LEU A 129 -8.23 -16.25 3.82
N VAL A 130 -7.23 -15.86 3.03
CA VAL A 130 -6.55 -16.73 2.07
C VAL A 130 -5.27 -17.29 2.64
N GLU A 131 -4.53 -16.47 3.38
CA GLU A 131 -3.23 -16.83 3.92
C GLU A 131 -3.03 -16.22 5.30
N SER A 132 -2.35 -16.94 6.17
CA SER A 132 -1.86 -16.43 7.45
C SER A 132 -0.53 -17.07 7.79
N GLY A 133 0.34 -16.32 8.44
CA GLY A 133 1.65 -16.81 8.86
C GLY A 133 2.17 -16.08 10.09
N GLU A 134 3.19 -16.68 10.70
CA GLU A 134 3.88 -16.13 11.84
C GLU A 134 5.34 -15.84 11.49
N PHE A 135 5.91 -14.84 12.12
CA PHE A 135 7.33 -14.51 12.01
C PHE A 135 7.90 -14.16 13.39
N SER A 136 9.21 -14.33 13.55
CA SER A 136 9.87 -14.19 14.86
C SER A 136 10.13 -12.75 15.30
N LEU A 137 9.86 -11.76 14.46
CA LEU A 137 10.08 -10.35 14.78
C LEU A 137 8.98 -9.84 15.72
N GLY A 138 9.37 -9.25 16.85
CA GLY A 138 8.46 -8.59 17.78
C GLY A 138 7.97 -7.21 17.32
N GLU A 139 8.28 -6.82 16.10
CA GLU A 139 7.92 -5.53 15.48
C GLU A 139 7.47 -5.73 14.05
N ILE A 140 6.64 -4.81 13.55
CA ILE A 140 6.22 -4.81 12.15
C ILE A 140 7.41 -4.44 11.27
N PRO A 141 7.81 -5.27 10.29
CA PRO A 141 8.98 -5.06 9.45
C PRO A 141 8.73 -3.99 8.35
N LEU A 142 8.10 -2.87 8.72
CA LEU A 142 7.81 -1.74 7.84
C LEU A 142 8.67 -0.54 8.25
N VAL A 143 9.55 -0.13 7.36
CA VAL A 143 10.41 1.05 7.56
C VAL A 143 9.85 2.21 6.77
N THR A 144 9.51 3.30 7.47
CA THR A 144 9.01 4.53 6.86
C THR A 144 10.10 5.59 6.82
N VAL A 145 10.39 6.08 5.61
CA VAL A 145 11.32 7.20 5.37
C VAL A 145 10.51 8.46 5.14
N TYR A 146 10.75 9.48 5.94
CA TYR A 146 10.01 10.74 5.91
C TYR A 146 10.81 11.86 5.24
N ALA A 147 10.18 12.61 4.34
CA ALA A 147 10.70 13.89 3.83
C ALA A 147 10.12 15.11 4.56
N GLY A 148 8.95 14.96 5.20
CA GLY A 148 8.29 16.02 5.96
C GLY A 148 7.42 15.43 7.07
N LYS A 149 8.04 14.74 8.05
CA LYS A 149 7.33 14.07 9.14
C LYS A 149 6.54 15.07 9.98
N THR A 150 5.25 14.81 10.16
CA THR A 150 4.40 15.53 11.12
C THR A 150 4.03 14.63 12.30
N ASP A 151 3.75 13.35 12.03
CA ASP A 151 3.45 12.34 13.04
C ASP A 151 3.82 10.95 12.51
N THR A 152 3.57 9.88 13.30
CA THR A 152 3.78 8.49 12.85
C THR A 152 2.86 8.17 11.70
N MET A 153 3.42 7.70 10.59
CA MET A 153 2.73 7.42 9.32
C MET A 153 2.01 8.63 8.70
N THR A 154 2.35 9.83 9.15
CA THR A 154 1.76 11.08 8.66
C THR A 154 2.86 12.08 8.32
N SER A 155 2.70 12.78 7.18
CA SER A 155 3.70 13.71 6.69
C SER A 155 3.08 14.80 5.82
N LYS A 156 3.75 15.96 5.73
CA LYS A 156 3.43 16.99 4.76
C LYS A 156 4.34 16.82 3.54
N PRO A 157 3.79 16.65 2.33
CA PRO A 157 4.60 16.55 1.11
C PRO A 157 5.41 17.83 0.87
N PRO A 158 6.74 17.77 0.67
CA PRO A 158 7.56 18.97 0.40
C PRO A 158 7.18 19.69 -0.90
N LEU A 159 6.66 18.96 -1.88
CA LEU A 159 6.27 19.51 -3.17
C LEU A 159 4.85 20.07 -3.22
N LEU A 160 4.09 20.02 -2.11
CA LEU A 160 2.68 20.41 -2.07
C LEU A 160 2.49 21.89 -2.44
N ASP A 161 3.33 22.77 -1.91
CA ASP A 161 3.22 24.21 -2.16
C ASP A 161 3.52 24.56 -3.63
N ILE A 162 4.46 23.83 -4.25
CA ILE A 162 4.78 23.97 -5.69
C ILE A 162 3.60 23.45 -6.55
N ALA A 163 2.96 22.36 -6.14
CA ALA A 163 1.79 21.84 -6.84
C ALA A 163 0.62 22.84 -6.84
N TYR A 164 0.35 23.48 -5.70
CA TYR A 164 -0.67 24.55 -5.63
C TYR A 164 -0.31 25.76 -6.47
N LEU A 165 0.95 26.17 -6.48
CA LEU A 165 1.42 27.27 -7.31
C LEU A 165 1.23 26.96 -8.81
N ASN A 166 1.55 25.75 -9.22
CA ASN A 166 1.37 25.30 -10.60
C ASN A 166 -0.10 25.26 -11.01
N LEU A 167 -0.98 24.79 -10.12
CA LEU A 167 -2.43 24.79 -10.35
C LEU A 167 -2.98 26.23 -10.51
N ALA A 168 -2.57 27.13 -9.63
CA ALA A 168 -2.97 28.55 -9.70
C ALA A 168 -2.47 29.23 -10.98
N HIS A 169 -1.25 28.91 -11.42
CA HIS A 169 -0.69 29.39 -12.68
C HIS A 169 -1.50 28.88 -13.87
N PHE A 170 -1.84 27.61 -13.91
CA PHE A 170 -2.66 27.01 -14.97
C PHE A 170 -4.03 27.67 -15.06
N GLN A 171 -4.70 27.88 -13.93
CA GLN A 171 -6.01 28.55 -13.87
C GLN A 171 -5.94 29.97 -14.43
N ARG A 172 -4.95 30.76 -13.99
CA ARG A 172 -4.75 32.14 -14.49
C ARG A 172 -4.45 32.20 -15.99
N GLN A 173 -3.67 31.23 -16.50
CA GLN A 173 -3.38 31.16 -17.92
C GLN A 173 -4.64 30.79 -18.72
N ALA A 174 -5.48 29.89 -18.24
CA ALA A 174 -6.75 29.54 -18.88
C ALA A 174 -7.70 30.75 -18.93
N ASP A 175 -7.81 31.51 -17.81
CA ASP A 175 -8.62 32.73 -17.74
C ASP A 175 -8.12 33.79 -18.72
N LEU A 176 -6.81 33.99 -18.84
CA LEU A 176 -6.20 34.92 -19.79
C LEU A 176 -6.53 34.55 -21.24
N ILE A 177 -6.36 33.28 -21.59
CA ILE A 177 -6.67 32.79 -22.94
C ILE A 177 -8.16 33.00 -23.24
N HIS A 178 -9.04 32.67 -22.28
CA HIS A 178 -10.48 32.91 -22.42
C HIS A 178 -10.80 34.38 -22.65
N SER A 179 -10.23 35.28 -21.86
CA SER A 179 -10.41 36.72 -22.00
C SER A 179 -9.97 37.26 -23.36
N LEU A 180 -8.87 36.74 -23.91
CA LEU A 180 -8.36 37.13 -25.22
C LEU A 180 -9.22 36.62 -26.38
N HIS A 181 -9.98 35.55 -26.17
CA HIS A 181 -10.91 35.04 -27.20
C HIS A 181 -12.25 35.74 -27.21
N VAL A 182 -12.63 36.39 -26.11
CA VAL A 182 -13.93 37.07 -25.95
C VAL A 182 -13.84 38.59 -26.26
N ALA A 183 -12.63 39.12 -26.30
CA ALA A 183 -12.33 40.51 -26.64
C ALA A 183 -12.19 40.69 -28.15
#